data_f685f5ebc0300d9fa15b9ba4095d83da
#
_entry.id   f685f5ebc0300d9fa15b9ba4095d83da
#
_cell.length_a   1.000
_cell.length_b   1.000
_cell.length_c   1.000
_cell.angle_alpha   90.00
_cell.angle_beta   90.00
_cell.angle_gamma   90.00
#
_symmetry.space_group_name_H-M   'P 1'
#
loop_
_entity.id
_entity.type
_entity.pdbx_description
1 polymer ?
#
loop_
_entity_poly.entity_id
_entity_poly.type
_entity_poly.pdbx_seq_one_letter_code
_entity_poly.pdbx_strand_id
1 'polypeptide(L)'
;MKSPHKWRKRILLMVLLLLLLCAGGFGFYAADYYHADGSALAVLDESGITADDDIIQLSPASESNTAIVFYPGAKVEAEAYLPLLDQLRENGFTCFLVKMPFNMAIFDSDAAADVITDHPEIQHWYIAGHSMGGAMASSFAADHSSDIDGLI
;
A
#
# COMPACT_ATOMS: atom_id res chain seq x y z
N MET A 1 28.73 10.29 46.78
CA MET A 1 27.66 9.49 46.11
C MET A 1 26.97 10.37 45.08
N LYS A 2 27.03 10.03 43.77
CA LYS A 2 26.32 10.79 42.72
C LYS A 2 24.82 10.50 42.87
N SER A 3 23.98 11.55 42.96
CA SER A 3 22.55 11.39 43.22
C SER A 3 21.91 10.55 42.10
N PRO A 4 21.15 9.48 42.43
CA PRO A 4 20.55 8.56 41.43
C PRO A 4 19.59 9.28 40.49
N HIS A 5 19.07 10.43 40.90
CA HIS A 5 18.15 11.24 40.12
C HIS A 5 18.82 11.91 38.89
N LYS A 6 20.07 12.38 39.00
CA LYS A 6 20.78 13.01 37.88
C LYS A 6 21.18 12.01 36.80
N TRP A 7 21.48 10.76 37.19
CA TRP A 7 21.83 9.69 36.25
C TRP A 7 20.59 9.23 35.46
N ARG A 8 19.46 9.05 36.16
CA ARG A 8 18.17 8.69 35.50
C ARG A 8 17.75 9.75 34.48
N LYS A 9 17.88 11.06 34.78
CA LYS A 9 17.60 12.15 33.82
C LYS A 9 18.52 12.09 32.60
N ARG A 10 19.81 11.80 32.76
CA ARG A 10 20.75 11.67 31.65
C ARG A 10 20.42 10.50 30.77
N ILE A 11 20.06 9.34 31.33
CA ILE A 11 19.61 8.18 30.54
C ILE A 11 18.34 8.53 29.77
N LEU A 12 17.34 9.14 30.41
CA LEU A 12 16.10 9.55 29.76
C LEU A 12 16.38 10.50 28.59
N LEU A 13 17.26 11.46 28.75
CA LEU A 13 17.66 12.38 27.68
C LEU A 13 18.39 11.67 26.52
N MET A 14 19.26 10.71 26.84
CA MET A 14 19.94 9.91 25.81
C MET A 14 18.96 9.04 25.05
N VAL A 15 18.01 8.39 25.72
CA VAL A 15 16.95 7.60 25.07
C VAL A 15 16.09 8.48 24.19
N LEU A 16 15.67 9.66 24.69
CA LEU A 16 14.88 10.61 23.88
C LEU A 16 15.66 11.08 22.63
N LEU A 17 16.93 11.41 22.80
CA LEU A 17 17.78 11.80 21.66
C LEU A 17 17.90 10.67 20.64
N LEU A 18 18.10 9.42 21.09
CA LEU A 18 18.16 8.25 20.23
C LEU A 18 16.85 8.06 19.46
N LEU A 19 15.70 8.17 20.14
CA LEU A 19 14.39 8.06 19.50
C LEU A 19 14.18 9.17 18.44
N LEU A 20 14.59 10.40 18.73
CA LEU A 20 14.52 11.50 17.77
C LEU A 20 15.43 11.27 16.55
N LEU A 21 16.64 10.74 16.77
CA LEU A 21 17.54 10.38 15.68
C LEU A 21 16.98 9.23 14.82
N CYS A 22 16.40 8.21 15.45
CA CYS A 22 15.74 7.11 14.73
C CYS A 22 14.54 7.60 13.93
N ALA A 23 13.69 8.43 14.55
CA ALA A 23 12.51 9.00 13.87
C ALA A 23 12.92 9.91 12.70
N GLY A 24 13.93 10.76 12.89
CA GLY A 24 14.46 11.61 11.83
C GLY A 24 15.10 10.82 10.70
N GLY A 25 15.88 9.78 11.04
CA GLY A 25 16.47 8.86 10.06
C GLY A 25 15.42 8.09 9.26
N PHE A 26 14.37 7.60 9.94
CA PHE A 26 13.26 6.95 9.29
C PHE A 26 12.49 7.93 8.38
N GLY A 27 12.19 9.14 8.86
CA GLY A 27 11.51 10.15 8.05
C GLY A 27 12.31 10.51 6.78
N PHE A 28 13.62 10.67 6.89
CA PHE A 28 14.49 10.89 5.73
C PHE A 28 14.48 9.70 4.76
N TYR A 29 14.55 8.47 5.29
CA TYR A 29 14.48 7.25 4.49
C TYR A 29 13.14 7.11 3.75
N ALA A 30 12.03 7.38 4.43
CA ALA A 30 10.69 7.26 3.87
C ALA A 30 10.38 8.36 2.83
N ALA A 31 10.98 9.55 2.99
CA ALA A 31 10.79 10.67 2.05
C ALA A 31 11.57 10.51 0.73
N ASP A 32 12.57 9.63 0.69
CA ASP A 32 13.33 9.30 -0.52
C ASP A 32 12.70 8.09 -1.20
N TYR A 33 11.75 8.30 -2.13
CA TYR A 33 11.03 7.25 -2.86
C TYR A 33 10.92 7.56 -4.35
N TYR A 34 10.60 6.55 -5.15
CA TYR A 34 10.41 6.66 -6.59
C TYR A 34 9.02 7.22 -6.90
N HIS A 35 8.99 8.38 -7.56
CA HIS A 35 7.76 9.04 -7.95
C HIS A 35 7.16 8.47 -9.22
N ALA A 36 5.84 8.56 -9.35
CA ALA A 36 5.14 8.32 -10.60
C ALA A 36 5.53 9.38 -11.63
N ASP A 37 5.69 8.98 -12.86
CA ASP A 37 5.94 9.92 -13.96
C ASP A 37 4.64 10.50 -14.56
N GLY A 38 4.77 11.47 -15.45
CA GLY A 38 3.61 12.13 -16.05
C GLY A 38 2.73 11.19 -16.87
N SER A 39 3.29 10.10 -17.42
CA SER A 39 2.50 9.13 -18.19
C SER A 39 1.66 8.24 -17.26
N ALA A 40 2.20 7.89 -16.10
CA ALA A 40 1.44 7.16 -15.08
C ALA A 40 0.32 8.03 -14.49
N LEU A 41 0.62 9.29 -14.18
CA LEU A 41 -0.38 10.20 -13.62
C LEU A 41 -1.50 10.54 -14.60
N ALA A 42 -1.23 10.53 -15.91
CA ALA A 42 -2.25 10.80 -16.94
C ALA A 42 -3.39 9.77 -16.93
N VAL A 43 -3.16 8.56 -16.42
CA VAL A 43 -4.19 7.52 -16.27
C VAL A 43 -5.29 7.97 -15.31
N LEU A 44 -4.99 8.80 -14.31
CA LEU A 44 -5.99 9.31 -13.37
C LEU A 44 -7.10 10.16 -14.04
N ASP A 45 -6.84 10.72 -15.19
CA ASP A 45 -7.80 11.53 -15.96
C ASP A 45 -8.76 10.68 -16.81
N GLU A 46 -8.56 9.35 -16.85
CA GLU A 46 -9.40 8.46 -17.63
C GLU A 46 -10.74 8.17 -16.98
N SER A 47 -11.73 7.84 -17.82
CA SER A 47 -13.06 7.47 -17.34
C SER A 47 -13.04 6.12 -16.61
N GLY A 48 -13.78 5.99 -15.52
CA GLY A 48 -13.85 4.76 -14.71
C GLY A 48 -12.75 4.66 -13.66
N ILE A 49 -11.95 5.71 -13.50
CA ILE A 49 -10.95 5.78 -12.43
C ILE A 49 -11.41 6.76 -11.36
N THR A 50 -11.35 6.32 -10.11
CA THR A 50 -11.62 7.13 -8.93
C THR A 50 -10.47 6.96 -7.93
N ALA A 51 -10.11 8.04 -7.25
CA ALA A 51 -9.02 8.04 -6.28
C ALA A 51 -9.46 8.78 -5.02
N ASP A 52 -9.16 8.19 -3.88
CA ASP A 52 -9.24 8.83 -2.57
C ASP A 52 -7.85 8.84 -1.88
N ASP A 53 -7.82 9.04 -0.57
CA ASP A 53 -6.56 9.12 0.18
C ASP A 53 -5.85 7.77 0.29
N ASP A 54 -6.59 6.65 0.25
CA ASP A 54 -6.08 5.30 0.55
C ASP A 54 -6.08 4.37 -0.66
N ILE A 55 -7.02 4.55 -1.61
CA ILE A 55 -7.26 3.62 -2.72
C ILE A 55 -7.41 4.38 -4.05
N ILE A 56 -6.88 3.79 -5.12
CA ILE A 56 -7.25 4.15 -6.49
C ILE A 56 -7.98 2.95 -7.08
N GLN A 57 -9.25 3.15 -7.44
CA GLN A 57 -10.06 2.14 -8.12
C GLN A 57 -10.08 2.42 -9.62
N LEU A 58 -9.80 1.38 -10.40
CA LEU A 58 -9.89 1.37 -11.85
C LEU A 58 -11.01 0.41 -12.26
N SER A 59 -12.11 0.94 -12.75
CA SER A 59 -13.29 0.17 -13.16
C SER A 59 -13.33 0.01 -14.67
N PRO A 60 -13.53 -1.22 -15.21
CA PRO A 60 -13.67 -1.44 -16.64
C PRO A 60 -14.96 -0.82 -17.18
N ALA A 61 -15.06 -0.66 -18.52
CA ALA A 61 -16.24 -0.09 -19.18
C ALA A 61 -17.52 -0.93 -19.03
N SER A 62 -17.37 -2.22 -18.80
CA SER A 62 -18.47 -3.16 -18.50
C SER A 62 -18.38 -3.60 -17.04
N GLU A 63 -19.52 -3.93 -16.43
CA GLU A 63 -19.54 -4.50 -15.08
C GLU A 63 -18.65 -5.74 -15.01
N SER A 64 -17.84 -5.82 -13.95
CA SER A 64 -16.97 -6.93 -13.64
C SER A 64 -17.27 -7.47 -12.24
N ASN A 65 -17.38 -8.78 -12.12
CA ASN A 65 -17.49 -9.45 -10.82
C ASN A 65 -16.14 -10.00 -10.32
N THR A 66 -15.06 -9.64 -11.00
CA THR A 66 -13.69 -10.06 -10.69
C THR A 66 -12.83 -8.83 -10.43
N ALA A 67 -12.15 -8.83 -9.31
CA ALA A 67 -11.26 -7.75 -8.94
C ALA A 67 -9.86 -8.23 -8.52
N ILE A 68 -8.91 -7.30 -8.66
CA ILE A 68 -7.52 -7.48 -8.26
C ILE A 68 -7.16 -6.35 -7.30
N VAL A 69 -6.76 -6.69 -6.08
CA VAL A 69 -6.14 -5.73 -5.14
C VAL A 69 -4.63 -5.77 -5.33
N PHE A 70 -4.01 -4.63 -5.57
CA PHE A 70 -2.59 -4.53 -5.85
C PHE A 70 -1.83 -3.77 -4.74
N TYR A 71 -0.78 -4.41 -4.23
CA TYR A 71 0.13 -3.85 -3.23
C TYR A 71 1.44 -3.37 -3.87
N PRO A 72 1.74 -2.06 -3.81
CA PRO A 72 2.97 -1.48 -4.35
C PRO A 72 4.24 -2.01 -3.71
N GLY A 73 5.34 -1.92 -4.43
CA GLY A 73 6.68 -2.16 -3.89
C GLY A 73 7.11 -1.05 -2.94
N ALA A 74 8.03 -1.40 -2.01
CA ALA A 74 8.54 -0.43 -1.06
C ALA A 74 9.22 0.76 -1.74
N LYS A 75 8.96 1.96 -1.22
CA LYS A 75 9.54 3.21 -1.71
C LYS A 75 9.20 3.50 -3.18
N VAL A 76 8.04 3.04 -3.64
CA VAL A 76 7.48 3.38 -4.95
C VAL A 76 6.11 3.98 -4.73
N GLU A 77 5.88 5.16 -5.31
CA GLU A 77 4.58 5.81 -5.32
C GLU A 77 3.54 4.91 -5.98
N ALA A 78 2.37 4.76 -5.35
CA ALA A 78 1.36 3.83 -5.83
C ALA A 78 0.98 4.11 -7.29
N GLU A 79 0.83 5.37 -7.63
CA GLU A 79 0.47 5.86 -8.96
C GLU A 79 1.43 5.38 -10.08
N ALA A 80 2.67 5.00 -9.75
CA ALA A 80 3.60 4.45 -10.73
C ALA A 80 3.13 3.10 -11.32
N TYR A 81 2.18 2.42 -10.67
CA TYR A 81 1.61 1.15 -11.15
C TYR A 81 0.34 1.34 -11.99
N LEU A 82 -0.18 2.56 -12.13
CA LEU A 82 -1.40 2.83 -12.88
C LEU A 82 -1.36 2.30 -14.32
N PRO A 83 -0.27 2.46 -15.11
CA PRO A 83 -0.26 1.94 -16.48
C PRO A 83 -0.37 0.41 -16.56
N LEU A 84 0.12 -0.32 -15.55
CA LEU A 84 -0.03 -1.77 -15.45
C LEU A 84 -1.49 -2.14 -15.13
N LEU A 85 -2.08 -1.49 -14.15
CA LEU A 85 -3.44 -1.79 -13.70
C LEU A 85 -4.48 -1.33 -14.71
N ASP A 86 -4.19 -0.27 -15.46
CA ASP A 86 -5.03 0.17 -16.55
C ASP A 86 -5.14 -0.86 -17.68
N GLN A 87 -4.04 -1.53 -18.02
CA GLN A 87 -4.09 -2.66 -18.95
C GLN A 87 -4.98 -3.80 -18.44
N LEU A 88 -4.98 -4.09 -17.13
CA LEU A 88 -5.87 -5.07 -16.53
C LEU A 88 -7.33 -4.61 -16.58
N ARG A 89 -7.60 -3.34 -16.28
CA ARG A 89 -8.91 -2.70 -16.41
C ARG A 89 -9.45 -2.80 -17.85
N GLU A 90 -8.63 -2.50 -18.84
CA GLU A 90 -9.01 -2.62 -20.27
C GLU A 90 -9.34 -4.07 -20.66
N ASN A 91 -8.77 -5.05 -19.97
CA ASN A 91 -9.09 -6.48 -20.13
C ASN A 91 -10.26 -6.96 -19.26
N GLY A 92 -11.00 -6.05 -18.61
CA GLY A 92 -12.27 -6.35 -17.94
C GLY A 92 -12.14 -6.65 -16.44
N PHE A 93 -11.01 -6.39 -15.81
CA PHE A 93 -10.84 -6.53 -14.37
C PHE A 93 -11.08 -5.21 -13.65
N THR A 94 -11.78 -5.26 -12.51
CA THR A 94 -11.73 -4.14 -11.56
C THR A 94 -10.42 -4.21 -10.81
N CYS A 95 -9.70 -3.09 -10.70
CA CYS A 95 -8.43 -3.05 -9.98
C CYS A 95 -8.48 -2.04 -8.85
N PHE A 96 -7.96 -2.43 -7.70
CA PHE A 96 -7.80 -1.58 -6.52
C PHE A 96 -6.31 -1.45 -6.19
N LEU A 97 -5.77 -0.27 -6.41
CA LEU A 97 -4.40 0.06 -6.07
C LEU A 97 -4.35 0.69 -4.68
N VAL A 98 -3.70 0.01 -3.75
CA VAL A 98 -3.62 0.48 -2.36
C VAL A 98 -2.47 1.50 -2.20
N LYS A 99 -2.77 2.64 -1.60
CA LYS A 99 -1.75 3.63 -1.20
C LYS A 99 -1.24 3.28 0.19
N MET A 100 -0.07 2.70 0.23
CA MET A 100 0.51 2.21 1.49
C MET A 100 1.13 3.33 2.32
N PRO A 101 0.98 3.31 3.67
CA PRO A 101 1.64 4.27 4.55
C PRO A 101 3.15 4.29 4.29
N PHE A 102 3.72 5.48 4.13
CA PHE A 102 5.14 5.69 3.81
C PHE A 102 5.62 4.97 2.54
N ASN A 103 4.72 4.64 1.59
CA ASN A 103 4.99 3.80 0.42
C ASN A 103 5.62 2.43 0.81
N MET A 104 5.14 1.81 1.88
CA MET A 104 5.63 0.52 2.37
C MET A 104 4.49 -0.37 2.88
N ALA A 105 4.19 -1.44 2.17
CA ALA A 105 3.09 -2.36 2.46
C ALA A 105 3.19 -3.08 3.83
N ILE A 106 4.37 -3.11 4.44
CA ILE A 106 4.56 -3.69 5.78
C ILE A 106 3.81 -2.93 6.88
N PHE A 107 3.43 -1.66 6.65
CA PHE A 107 2.69 -0.86 7.63
C PHE A 107 1.18 -1.02 7.53
N ASP A 108 0.70 -1.68 6.46
CA ASP A 108 -0.71 -2.01 6.27
C ASP A 108 -0.87 -3.24 5.39
N SER A 109 -0.43 -4.39 5.90
CA SER A 109 -0.47 -5.66 5.16
C SER A 109 -1.89 -6.20 4.97
N ASP A 110 -2.85 -5.70 5.74
CA ASP A 110 -4.23 -6.17 5.81
C ASP A 110 -5.22 -5.26 5.07
N ALA A 111 -4.73 -4.23 4.40
CA ALA A 111 -5.55 -3.22 3.71
C ALA A 111 -6.55 -3.81 2.70
N ALA A 112 -6.27 -4.97 2.10
CA ALA A 112 -7.20 -5.64 1.18
C ALA A 112 -8.49 -6.11 1.86
N ALA A 113 -8.49 -6.36 3.18
CA ALA A 113 -9.68 -6.81 3.89
C ALA A 113 -10.79 -5.77 3.89
N ASP A 114 -10.44 -4.49 4.06
CA ASP A 114 -11.39 -3.39 4.01
C ASP A 114 -11.93 -3.23 2.59
N VAL A 115 -11.08 -3.30 1.56
CA VAL A 115 -11.47 -3.24 0.15
C VAL A 115 -12.48 -4.36 -0.19
N ILE A 116 -12.21 -5.60 0.22
CA ILE A 116 -13.09 -6.75 -0.01
C ILE A 116 -14.44 -6.55 0.69
N THR A 117 -14.41 -6.04 1.92
CA THR A 117 -15.63 -5.82 2.72
C THR A 117 -16.52 -4.73 2.12
N ASP A 118 -15.93 -3.67 1.58
CA ASP A 118 -16.66 -2.52 1.04
C ASP A 118 -17.25 -2.76 -0.35
N HIS A 119 -16.85 -3.87 -1.02
CA HIS A 119 -17.28 -4.21 -2.38
C HIS A 119 -18.00 -5.59 -2.47
N PRO A 120 -19.16 -5.75 -1.82
CA PRO A 120 -19.89 -7.02 -1.80
C PRO A 120 -20.43 -7.46 -3.17
N GLU A 121 -20.42 -6.59 -4.17
CA GLU A 121 -20.80 -6.91 -5.56
C GLU A 121 -19.75 -7.74 -6.28
N ILE A 122 -18.48 -7.72 -5.84
CA ILE A 122 -17.40 -8.51 -6.41
C ILE A 122 -17.44 -9.94 -5.85
N GLN A 123 -17.37 -10.93 -6.73
CA GLN A 123 -17.48 -12.35 -6.38
C GLN A 123 -16.13 -13.08 -6.42
N HIS A 124 -15.20 -12.59 -7.23
CA HIS A 124 -13.89 -13.20 -7.42
C HIS A 124 -12.78 -12.19 -7.09
N TRP A 125 -12.03 -12.52 -6.07
CA TRP A 125 -10.97 -11.67 -5.57
C TRP A 125 -9.60 -12.28 -5.82
N TYR A 126 -8.70 -11.48 -6.37
CA TYR A 126 -7.29 -11.80 -6.47
C TYR A 126 -6.49 -10.73 -5.76
N ILE A 127 -5.38 -11.13 -5.13
CA ILE A 127 -4.43 -10.19 -4.59
C ILE A 127 -3.12 -10.29 -5.38
N ALA A 128 -2.51 -9.16 -5.65
CA ALA A 128 -1.27 -9.05 -6.39
C ALA A 128 -0.32 -8.08 -5.70
N GLY A 129 0.96 -8.14 -6.02
CA GLY A 129 1.88 -7.14 -5.51
C GLY A 129 3.28 -7.26 -6.08
N HIS A 130 4.04 -6.18 -5.94
CA HIS A 130 5.43 -6.13 -6.38
C HIS A 130 6.39 -6.05 -5.20
N SER A 131 7.48 -6.84 -5.20
CA SER A 131 8.55 -6.77 -4.19
C SER A 131 8.00 -6.91 -2.75
N MET A 132 8.17 -5.90 -1.88
CA MET A 132 7.60 -5.90 -0.52
C MET A 132 6.07 -6.03 -0.55
N GLY A 133 5.39 -5.37 -1.50
CA GLY A 133 3.95 -5.53 -1.70
C GLY A 133 3.57 -6.97 -2.00
N GLY A 134 4.34 -7.67 -2.86
CA GLY A 134 4.13 -9.09 -3.14
C GLY A 134 4.33 -9.99 -1.91
N ALA A 135 5.31 -9.67 -1.05
CA ALA A 135 5.49 -10.39 0.20
C ALA A 135 4.31 -10.20 1.16
N MET A 136 3.79 -8.96 1.29
CA MET A 136 2.63 -8.67 2.13
C MET A 136 1.34 -9.24 1.53
N ALA A 137 1.17 -9.19 0.20
CA ALA A 137 0.07 -9.87 -0.50
C ALA A 137 0.09 -11.38 -0.26
N SER A 138 1.27 -12.01 -0.24
CA SER A 138 1.40 -13.43 0.09
C SER A 138 1.04 -13.74 1.54
N SER A 139 1.38 -12.85 2.48
CA SER A 139 0.96 -12.98 3.89
C SER A 139 -0.55 -12.86 4.02
N PHE A 140 -1.14 -11.84 3.41
CA PHE A 140 -2.60 -11.66 3.35
C PHE A 140 -3.29 -12.90 2.79
N ALA A 141 -2.81 -13.42 1.65
CA ALA A 141 -3.37 -14.61 1.02
C ALA A 141 -3.35 -15.86 1.91
N ALA A 142 -2.32 -16.00 2.74
CA ALA A 142 -2.23 -17.12 3.68
C ALA A 142 -3.25 -16.97 4.83
N ASP A 143 -3.44 -15.75 5.34
CA ASP A 143 -4.31 -15.48 6.48
C ASP A 143 -5.79 -15.38 6.06
N HIS A 144 -6.08 -14.98 4.82
CA HIS A 144 -7.42 -14.74 4.25
C HIS A 144 -7.75 -15.67 3.06
N SER A 145 -7.30 -16.91 3.11
CA SER A 145 -7.45 -17.87 2.01
C SER A 145 -8.89 -18.24 1.65
N SER A 146 -9.87 -17.91 2.51
CA SER A 146 -11.30 -18.06 2.23
C SER A 146 -11.92 -16.88 1.47
N ASP A 147 -11.25 -15.73 1.46
CA ASP A 147 -11.80 -14.46 1.00
C ASP A 147 -11.26 -14.11 -0.41
N ILE A 148 -10.26 -14.85 -0.89
CA ILE A 148 -9.65 -14.65 -2.20
C ILE A 148 -9.54 -15.94 -3.00
N ASP A 149 -9.64 -15.84 -4.34
CA ASP A 149 -9.49 -16.96 -5.26
C ASP A 149 -8.02 -17.25 -5.62
N GLY A 150 -7.12 -16.27 -5.46
CA GLY A 150 -5.72 -16.47 -5.76
C GLY A 150 -4.78 -15.29 -5.53
N LEU A 151 -3.49 -15.60 -5.62
CA LEU A 151 -2.37 -14.67 -5.54
C LEU A 151 -1.63 -14.62 -6.89
N ILE A 152 -1.27 -13.42 -7.34
CA ILE A 152 -0.56 -13.15 -8.59
C ILE A 152 0.84 -12.59 -8.29
#